data_a3d9cc2bc995c81321c86704efbe7b15
#
_entry.id   a3d9cc2bc995c81321c86704efbe7b15
#
_cell.length_a   1.000
_cell.length_b   1.000
_cell.length_c   1.000
_cell.angle_alpha   90.00
_cell.angle_beta   90.00
_cell.angle_gamma   90.00
#
_symmetry.space_group_name_H-M   'P 1'
#
loop_
_entity.id
_entity.type
_entity.pdbx_description
1 polymer ?
#
loop_
_entity_poly.entity_id
_entity_poly.type
_entity_poly.pdbx_seq_one_letter_code
_entity_poly.pdbx_strand_id
1 'polypeptide(L)'
;ARSGKSKEVILDSCALIDGRVVELARAGFLPRQLVVPQFILAELQLLADGSDSHKRERARFGLEIVQQLQKEPGLEVEIAREMISAKTTDEKLVLLAKKRGSELFTTDFNLNQVASIEGVRVLNINELSHAMRPVALPGEDFEIKVVQAGSNRDQGVGYLEDGTMVVVD
;
A
#
# COMPACT_ATOMS: atom_id res chain seq x y z
N ALA A 1 -16.79 -28.20 -0.65
CA ALA A 1 -15.39 -27.98 -0.36
C ALA A 1 -14.86 -26.87 -1.27
N ARG A 2 -14.62 -25.67 -0.75
CA ARG A 2 -13.91 -24.62 -1.48
C ARG A 2 -12.47 -25.08 -1.66
N SER A 3 -12.10 -25.40 -2.88
CA SER A 3 -10.72 -25.65 -3.29
C SER A 3 -9.88 -24.47 -2.81
N GLY A 4 -8.94 -24.73 -1.90
CA GLY A 4 -8.03 -23.73 -1.36
C GLY A 4 -7.04 -23.30 -2.42
N LYS A 5 -7.44 -22.39 -3.33
CA LYS A 5 -6.46 -21.60 -4.06
C LYS A 5 -5.70 -20.80 -3.01
N SER A 6 -4.39 -20.99 -2.96
CA SER A 6 -3.48 -20.14 -2.22
C SER A 6 -3.85 -18.69 -2.56
N LYS A 7 -4.16 -17.88 -1.54
CA LYS A 7 -4.47 -16.48 -1.77
C LYS A 7 -3.20 -15.82 -2.28
N GLU A 8 -3.26 -15.22 -3.45
CA GLU A 8 -2.20 -14.40 -4.00
C GLU A 8 -2.60 -12.93 -4.01
N VAL A 9 -1.63 -12.05 -3.94
CA VAL A 9 -1.83 -10.60 -3.97
C VAL A 9 -0.98 -10.00 -5.07
N ILE A 10 -1.61 -9.18 -5.90
CA ILE A 10 -0.95 -8.41 -6.95
C ILE A 10 -0.53 -7.06 -6.38
N LEU A 11 0.74 -6.71 -6.58
CA LEU A 11 1.33 -5.47 -6.09
C LEU A 11 1.28 -4.38 -7.17
N ASP A 12 0.76 -3.22 -6.80
CA ASP A 12 0.80 -1.99 -7.59
C ASP A 12 2.13 -1.24 -7.42
N SER A 13 2.50 -0.40 -8.39
CA SER A 13 3.70 0.44 -8.34
C SER A 13 3.72 1.36 -7.12
N CYS A 14 2.57 1.94 -6.75
CA CYS A 14 2.45 2.79 -5.56
C CYS A 14 2.77 2.05 -4.26
N ALA A 15 2.36 0.79 -4.13
CA ALA A 15 2.65 -0.05 -2.97
C ALA A 15 4.14 -0.42 -2.89
N LEU A 16 4.78 -0.66 -4.04
CA LEU A 16 6.21 -0.92 -4.11
C LEU A 16 7.03 0.32 -3.76
N ILE A 17 6.65 1.49 -4.28
CA ILE A 17 7.29 2.78 -3.99
C ILE A 17 7.10 3.19 -2.51
N ASP A 18 6.00 2.81 -1.89
CA ASP A 18 5.74 3.03 -0.45
C ASP A 18 6.69 2.20 0.44
N GLY A 19 6.99 0.97 0.03
CA GLY A 19 7.96 0.09 0.68
C GLY A 19 7.46 -0.67 1.92
N ARG A 20 6.37 -0.25 2.56
CA ARG A 20 5.82 -0.95 3.76
C ARG A 20 5.40 -2.39 3.49
N VAL A 21 5.23 -2.76 2.23
CA VAL A 21 4.89 -4.12 1.81
C VAL A 21 5.87 -5.17 2.34
N VAL A 22 7.15 -4.85 2.46
CA VAL A 22 8.17 -5.78 2.99
C VAL A 22 7.90 -6.13 4.44
N GLU A 23 7.69 -5.11 5.28
CA GLU A 23 7.42 -5.32 6.71
C GLU A 23 6.08 -6.01 6.96
N LEU A 24 5.05 -5.68 6.17
CA LEU A 24 3.75 -6.36 6.25
C LEU A 24 3.84 -7.83 5.84
N ALA A 25 4.67 -8.14 4.85
CA ALA A 25 4.92 -9.52 4.45
C ALA A 25 5.68 -10.30 5.54
N ARG A 26 6.72 -9.71 6.12
CA ARG A 26 7.49 -10.28 7.24
C ARG A 26 6.62 -10.53 8.47
N ALA A 27 5.74 -9.59 8.79
CA ALA A 27 4.82 -9.69 9.91
C ALA A 27 3.67 -10.69 9.67
N GLY A 28 3.55 -11.26 8.47
CA GLY A 28 2.52 -12.25 8.13
C GLY A 28 1.14 -11.65 7.82
N PHE A 29 1.04 -10.34 7.59
CA PHE A 29 -0.22 -9.69 7.18
C PHE A 29 -0.54 -9.90 5.69
N LEU A 30 0.43 -10.29 4.89
CA LEU A 30 0.23 -10.61 3.47
C LEU A 30 0.34 -12.12 3.23
N PRO A 31 -0.35 -12.65 2.21
CA PRO A 31 -0.16 -14.03 1.79
C PRO A 31 1.27 -14.25 1.29
N ARG A 32 1.72 -15.49 1.31
CA ARG A 32 3.08 -15.84 0.88
C ARG A 32 3.30 -15.68 -0.62
N GLN A 33 2.25 -15.75 -1.41
CA GLN A 33 2.31 -15.55 -2.86
C GLN A 33 2.05 -14.09 -3.21
N LEU A 34 3.08 -13.42 -3.69
CA LEU A 34 3.04 -12.04 -4.18
C LEU A 34 3.27 -12.04 -5.68
N VAL A 35 2.50 -11.24 -6.39
CA VAL A 35 2.57 -11.13 -7.84
C VAL A 35 2.94 -9.71 -8.22
N VAL A 36 4.03 -9.55 -8.95
CA VAL A 36 4.43 -8.27 -9.55
C VAL A 36 4.23 -8.38 -11.06
N PRO A 37 3.26 -7.66 -11.64
CA PRO A 37 3.05 -7.69 -13.08
C PRO A 37 4.25 -7.14 -13.84
N GLN A 38 4.59 -7.73 -14.97
CA GLN A 38 5.69 -7.27 -15.85
C GLN A 38 5.49 -5.81 -16.28
N PHE A 39 4.24 -5.38 -16.52
CA PHE A 39 3.95 -4.00 -16.91
C PHE A 39 4.18 -3.00 -15.76
N ILE A 40 4.05 -3.41 -14.49
CA ILE A 40 4.44 -2.60 -13.33
C ILE A 40 5.95 -2.45 -13.24
N LEU A 41 6.71 -3.53 -13.46
CA LEU A 41 8.18 -3.43 -13.55
C LEU A 41 8.62 -2.51 -14.67
N ALA A 42 7.99 -2.61 -15.84
CA ALA A 42 8.30 -1.75 -16.98
C ALA A 42 7.99 -0.27 -16.68
N GLU A 43 6.89 0.02 -15.98
CA GLU A 43 6.56 1.37 -15.53
C GLU A 43 7.62 1.93 -14.56
N LEU A 44 8.01 1.14 -13.55
CA LEU A 44 9.06 1.54 -12.62
C LEU A 44 10.41 1.75 -13.30
N GLN A 45 10.79 0.89 -14.26
CA GLN A 45 12.02 1.05 -15.05
C GLN A 45 12.00 2.34 -15.87
N LEU A 46 10.88 2.62 -16.54
CA LEU A 46 10.72 3.86 -17.32
C LEU A 46 10.85 5.11 -16.44
N LEU A 47 10.25 5.11 -15.26
CA LEU A 47 10.37 6.19 -14.29
C LEU A 47 11.79 6.30 -13.71
N ALA A 48 12.46 5.17 -13.47
CA ALA A 48 13.83 5.11 -12.95
C ALA A 48 14.88 5.68 -13.94
N ASP A 49 14.55 5.69 -15.23
CA ASP A 49 15.38 6.26 -16.30
C ASP A 49 14.94 7.68 -16.70
N GLY A 50 13.89 8.20 -16.09
CA GLY A 50 13.32 9.52 -16.36
C GLY A 50 14.21 10.68 -15.90
N SER A 51 13.89 11.88 -16.38
CA SER A 51 14.62 13.12 -16.06
C SER A 51 14.28 13.72 -14.69
N ASP A 52 13.08 13.46 -14.17
CA ASP A 52 12.63 13.93 -12.86
C ASP A 52 13.35 13.15 -11.74
N SER A 53 14.20 13.83 -10.97
CA SER A 53 15.01 13.21 -9.92
C SER A 53 14.18 12.52 -8.83
N HIS A 54 13.09 13.14 -8.38
CA HIS A 54 12.24 12.58 -7.32
C HIS A 54 11.51 11.31 -7.80
N LYS A 55 10.94 11.35 -8.99
CA LYS A 55 10.27 10.18 -9.58
C LYS A 55 11.26 9.05 -9.82
N ARG A 56 12.46 9.40 -10.31
CA ARG A 56 13.53 8.43 -10.54
C ARG A 56 13.97 7.71 -9.26
N GLU A 57 14.23 8.45 -8.19
CA GLU A 57 14.64 7.88 -6.90
C GLU A 57 13.54 6.97 -6.33
N ARG A 58 12.30 7.41 -6.36
CA ARG A 58 11.16 6.62 -5.88
C ARG A 58 10.96 5.34 -6.69
N ALA A 59 11.11 5.41 -8.00
CA ALA A 59 11.00 4.24 -8.87
C ALA A 59 12.14 3.25 -8.63
N ARG A 60 13.37 3.72 -8.45
CA ARG A 60 14.53 2.88 -8.08
C ARG A 60 14.29 2.18 -6.74
N PHE A 61 13.80 2.91 -5.76
CA PHE A 61 13.43 2.33 -4.49
C PHE A 61 12.35 1.24 -4.66
N GLY A 62 11.32 1.45 -5.47
CA GLY A 62 10.31 0.44 -5.78
C GLY A 62 10.90 -0.83 -6.39
N LEU A 63 11.89 -0.70 -7.31
CA LEU A 63 12.61 -1.85 -7.87
C LEU A 63 13.46 -2.58 -6.81
N GLU A 64 14.10 -1.86 -5.90
CA GLU A 64 14.84 -2.44 -4.76
C GLU A 64 13.89 -3.22 -3.84
N ILE A 65 12.69 -2.71 -3.59
CA ILE A 65 11.65 -3.40 -2.82
C ILE A 65 11.29 -4.75 -3.46
N VAL A 66 11.13 -4.81 -4.77
CA VAL A 66 10.88 -6.09 -5.47
C VAL A 66 12.02 -7.08 -5.21
N GLN A 67 13.28 -6.63 -5.29
CA GLN A 67 14.44 -7.48 -5.01
C GLN A 67 14.49 -7.94 -3.54
N GLN A 68 14.11 -7.08 -2.60
CA GLN A 68 14.03 -7.44 -1.18
C GLN A 68 12.97 -8.52 -0.96
N LEU A 69 11.77 -8.34 -1.52
CA LEU A 69 10.70 -9.33 -1.44
C LEU A 69 11.11 -10.70 -2.02
N GLN A 70 11.83 -10.70 -3.15
CA GLN A 70 12.33 -11.94 -3.77
C GLN A 70 13.35 -12.69 -2.92
N LYS A 71 14.07 -11.98 -2.04
CA LYS A 71 15.07 -12.56 -1.13
C LYS A 71 14.48 -12.94 0.23
N GLU A 72 13.26 -12.53 0.51
CA GLU A 72 12.64 -12.74 1.81
C GLU A 72 12.26 -14.22 2.00
N PRO A 73 12.77 -14.89 3.06
CA PRO A 73 12.47 -16.29 3.30
C PRO A 73 10.98 -16.55 3.49
N GLY A 74 10.47 -17.55 2.78
CA GLY A 74 9.06 -17.96 2.89
C GLY A 74 8.08 -17.15 2.06
N LEU A 75 8.54 -16.17 1.28
CA LEU A 75 7.75 -15.51 0.24
C LEU A 75 8.01 -16.13 -1.13
N GLU A 76 6.95 -16.21 -1.92
CA GLU A 76 6.99 -16.58 -3.34
C GLU A 76 6.60 -15.35 -4.16
N VAL A 77 7.57 -14.76 -4.86
CA VAL A 77 7.35 -13.55 -5.68
C VAL A 77 7.38 -13.95 -7.14
N GLU A 78 6.21 -13.91 -7.76
CA GLU A 78 6.04 -14.19 -9.19
C GLU A 78 6.10 -12.89 -9.99
N ILE A 79 6.88 -12.88 -11.07
CA ILE A 79 6.80 -11.83 -12.10
C ILE A 79 5.79 -12.29 -13.16
N ALA A 80 4.59 -11.76 -13.09
CA ALA A 80 3.50 -12.14 -13.99
C ALA A 80 3.69 -11.51 -15.38
N ARG A 81 3.75 -12.37 -16.40
CA ARG A 81 4.01 -11.98 -17.80
C ARG A 81 2.77 -12.01 -18.66
N GLU A 82 1.58 -12.13 -18.08
CA GLU A 82 0.34 -12.11 -18.83
C GLU A 82 0.16 -10.80 -19.59
N MET A 83 -0.17 -10.96 -20.85
CA MET A 83 -0.55 -9.84 -21.70
C MET A 83 -2.01 -9.44 -21.38
N ILE A 84 -2.18 -8.24 -20.84
CA ILE A 84 -3.49 -7.66 -20.55
C ILE A 84 -3.70 -6.48 -21.48
N SER A 85 -4.74 -6.56 -22.31
CA SER A 85 -5.11 -5.48 -23.22
C SER A 85 -6.05 -4.50 -22.51
N ALA A 86 -5.52 -3.34 -22.13
CA ALA A 86 -6.27 -2.24 -21.54
C ALA A 86 -5.53 -0.93 -21.79
N LYS A 87 -6.25 0.19 -21.64
CA LYS A 87 -5.70 1.53 -21.94
C LYS A 87 -4.77 2.06 -20.85
N THR A 88 -5.08 1.76 -19.59
CA THR A 88 -4.34 2.26 -18.43
C THR A 88 -3.74 1.12 -17.62
N THR A 89 -2.73 1.44 -16.81
CA THR A 89 -2.12 0.50 -15.87
C THR A 89 -3.15 0.02 -14.84
N ASP A 90 -4.00 0.90 -14.36
CA ASP A 90 -5.07 0.59 -13.39
C ASP A 90 -6.06 -0.43 -13.96
N GLU A 91 -6.53 -0.22 -15.21
CA GLU A 91 -7.39 -1.18 -15.88
C GLU A 91 -6.70 -2.55 -16.04
N LYS A 92 -5.41 -2.56 -16.38
CA LYS A 92 -4.63 -3.81 -16.48
C LYS A 92 -4.56 -4.55 -15.15
N LEU A 93 -4.33 -3.83 -14.05
CA LEU A 93 -4.28 -4.39 -12.70
C LEU A 93 -5.61 -5.03 -12.32
N VAL A 94 -6.72 -4.32 -12.51
CA VAL A 94 -8.06 -4.82 -12.20
C VAL A 94 -8.40 -6.06 -13.04
N LEU A 95 -8.13 -6.03 -14.34
CA LEU A 95 -8.38 -7.16 -15.23
C LEU A 95 -7.53 -8.38 -14.87
N LEU A 96 -6.25 -8.17 -14.53
CA LEU A 96 -5.36 -9.24 -14.09
C LEU A 96 -5.86 -9.86 -12.79
N ALA A 97 -6.25 -9.04 -11.83
CA ALA A 97 -6.79 -9.49 -10.56
C ALA A 97 -8.08 -10.33 -10.73
N LYS A 98 -8.99 -9.86 -11.58
CA LYS A 98 -10.22 -10.61 -11.93
C LYS A 98 -9.90 -11.95 -12.59
N LYS A 99 -8.98 -11.95 -13.56
CA LYS A 99 -8.58 -13.16 -14.30
C LYS A 99 -7.97 -14.21 -13.37
N ARG A 100 -7.15 -13.78 -12.41
CA ARG A 100 -6.48 -14.67 -11.47
C ARG A 100 -7.33 -15.01 -10.24
N GLY A 101 -8.34 -14.21 -9.94
CA GLY A 101 -9.09 -14.28 -8.68
C GLY A 101 -8.24 -13.83 -7.49
N SER A 102 -7.34 -12.88 -7.73
CA SER A 102 -6.37 -12.34 -6.79
C SER A 102 -6.87 -11.08 -6.13
N GLU A 103 -6.28 -10.73 -5.00
CA GLU A 103 -6.46 -9.42 -4.35
C GLU A 103 -5.44 -8.42 -4.91
N LEU A 104 -5.76 -7.12 -4.86
CA LEU A 104 -4.84 -6.04 -5.19
C LEU A 104 -4.29 -5.41 -3.92
N PHE A 105 -3.02 -5.03 -3.93
CA PHE A 105 -2.37 -4.29 -2.87
C PHE A 105 -1.90 -2.94 -3.41
N THR A 106 -2.49 -1.86 -2.93
CA THR A 106 -2.22 -0.49 -3.39
C THR A 106 -2.33 0.53 -2.26
N THR A 107 -1.73 1.69 -2.47
CA THR A 107 -1.92 2.90 -1.67
C THR A 107 -2.79 3.92 -2.41
N ASP A 108 -3.12 3.68 -3.67
CA ASP A 108 -3.91 4.60 -4.49
C ASP A 108 -5.40 4.47 -4.19
N PHE A 109 -6.00 5.61 -3.83
CA PHE A 109 -7.41 5.69 -3.51
C PHE A 109 -8.31 5.49 -4.74
N ASN A 110 -7.93 6.01 -5.91
CA ASN A 110 -8.72 5.90 -7.12
C ASN A 110 -8.74 4.45 -7.63
N LEU A 111 -7.58 3.80 -7.66
CA LEU A 111 -7.49 2.39 -8.01
C LEU A 111 -8.30 1.52 -7.03
N ASN A 112 -8.26 1.83 -5.73
CA ASN A 112 -9.07 1.16 -4.72
C ASN A 112 -10.58 1.26 -5.03
N GLN A 113 -11.06 2.44 -5.37
CA GLN A 113 -12.48 2.64 -5.71
C GLN A 113 -12.87 1.86 -6.98
N VAL A 114 -12.10 1.97 -8.05
CA VAL A 114 -12.40 1.30 -9.33
C VAL A 114 -12.38 -0.22 -9.15
N ALA A 115 -11.36 -0.75 -8.48
CA ALA A 115 -11.24 -2.18 -8.22
C ALA A 115 -12.41 -2.72 -7.38
N SER A 116 -12.83 -1.96 -6.36
CA SER A 116 -13.98 -2.33 -5.52
C SER A 116 -15.29 -2.38 -6.29
N ILE A 117 -15.55 -1.41 -7.18
CA ILE A 117 -16.72 -1.40 -8.07
C ILE A 117 -16.70 -2.62 -9.01
N GLU A 118 -15.54 -3.00 -9.49
CA GLU A 118 -15.33 -4.16 -10.36
C GLU A 118 -15.32 -5.51 -9.61
N GLY A 119 -15.55 -5.50 -8.29
CA GLY A 119 -15.63 -6.70 -7.46
C GLY A 119 -14.27 -7.32 -7.11
N VAL A 120 -13.19 -6.57 -7.26
CA VAL A 120 -11.84 -6.96 -6.85
C VAL A 120 -11.60 -6.49 -5.42
N ARG A 121 -11.17 -7.41 -4.55
CA ARG A 121 -10.78 -7.05 -3.19
C ARG A 121 -9.45 -6.31 -3.18
N VAL A 122 -9.41 -5.21 -2.48
CA VAL A 122 -8.21 -4.38 -2.33
C VAL A 122 -7.72 -4.40 -0.89
N LEU A 123 -6.42 -4.56 -0.75
CA LEU A 123 -5.69 -4.36 0.50
C LEU A 123 -5.02 -2.99 0.42
N ASN A 124 -5.57 -2.00 1.11
CA ASN A 124 -5.04 -0.65 1.12
C ASN A 124 -4.29 -0.37 2.42
N ILE A 125 -2.97 -0.09 2.30
CA ILE A 125 -2.11 0.19 3.46
C ILE A 125 -2.59 1.39 4.26
N ASN A 126 -3.11 2.41 3.59
CA ASN A 126 -3.56 3.62 4.28
C ASN A 126 -4.81 3.35 5.12
N GLU A 127 -5.71 2.49 4.63
CA GLU A 127 -6.87 2.02 5.41
C GLU A 127 -6.41 1.17 6.61
N LEU A 128 -5.44 0.26 6.40
CA LEU A 128 -4.85 -0.52 7.49
C LEU A 128 -4.21 0.40 8.54
N SER A 129 -3.38 1.34 8.12
CA SER A 129 -2.74 2.31 9.00
C SER A 129 -3.76 3.12 9.80
N HIS A 130 -4.85 3.53 9.18
CA HIS A 130 -5.94 4.23 9.85
C HIS A 130 -6.66 3.32 10.87
N ALA A 131 -6.92 2.07 10.52
CA ALA A 131 -7.57 1.11 11.42
C ALA A 131 -6.71 0.72 12.63
N MET A 132 -5.38 0.84 12.52
CA MET A 132 -4.44 0.55 13.60
C MET A 132 -4.19 1.72 14.55
N ARG A 133 -4.77 2.90 14.29
CA ARG A 133 -4.62 4.03 15.21
C ARG A 133 -5.22 3.69 16.56
N PRO A 134 -4.52 4.01 17.67
CA PRO A 134 -5.06 3.84 19.00
C PRO A 134 -6.38 4.59 19.13
N VAL A 135 -7.40 3.91 19.63
CA VAL A 135 -8.67 4.55 19.96
C VAL A 135 -8.55 5.04 21.40
N ALA A 136 -8.55 6.35 21.58
CA ALA A 136 -8.65 6.94 22.91
C ALA A 136 -10.01 6.57 23.52
N LEU A 137 -10.00 5.86 24.66
CA LEU A 137 -11.24 5.53 25.36
C LEU A 137 -11.64 6.70 26.28
N PRO A 138 -12.94 6.96 26.44
CA PRO A 138 -13.40 7.97 27.40
C PRO A 138 -12.88 7.67 28.81
N GLY A 139 -12.20 8.65 29.42
CA GLY A 139 -11.61 8.52 30.77
C GLY A 139 -10.15 8.10 30.79
N GLU A 140 -9.51 7.89 29.65
CA GLU A 140 -8.06 7.72 29.59
C GLU A 140 -7.34 9.08 29.66
N ASP A 141 -6.30 9.12 30.47
CA ASP A 141 -5.42 10.29 30.60
C ASP A 141 -4.29 10.19 29.56
N PHE A 142 -4.09 11.27 28.82
CA PHE A 142 -3.00 11.38 27.83
C PHE A 142 -2.08 12.55 28.20
N GLU A 143 -0.79 12.31 28.13
CA GLU A 143 0.21 13.38 28.19
C GLU A 143 0.49 13.88 26.77
N ILE A 144 0.16 15.15 26.49
CA ILE A 144 0.30 15.74 25.17
C ILE A 144 1.18 16.98 25.27
N LYS A 145 2.20 17.03 24.39
CA LYS A 145 2.97 18.25 24.21
C LYS A 145 2.24 19.19 23.27
N VAL A 146 1.76 20.31 23.78
CA VAL A 146 1.17 21.38 22.97
C VAL A 146 2.29 22.03 22.14
N VAL A 147 2.13 22.03 20.82
CA VAL A 147 3.15 22.54 19.88
C VAL A 147 2.74 23.83 19.16
N GLN A 148 1.44 24.14 19.16
CA GLN A 148 0.92 25.36 18.56
C GLN A 148 -0.41 25.80 19.18
N ALA A 149 -0.81 27.05 18.99
CA ALA A 149 -2.13 27.53 19.37
C ALA A 149 -3.20 26.93 18.47
N GLY A 150 -4.37 26.64 19.05
CA GLY A 150 -5.54 26.18 18.31
C GLY A 150 -6.28 27.35 17.62
N SER A 151 -7.42 27.02 17.03
CA SER A 151 -8.25 28.00 16.31
C SER A 151 -8.96 28.98 17.24
N ASN A 152 -9.21 28.58 18.49
CA ASN A 152 -9.81 29.43 19.52
C ASN A 152 -8.78 29.92 20.53
N ARG A 153 -9.11 30.98 21.27
CA ARG A 153 -8.17 31.75 22.06
C ARG A 153 -7.47 30.96 23.19
N ASP A 154 -8.15 29.94 23.71
CA ASP A 154 -7.66 29.12 24.85
C ASP A 154 -7.33 27.69 24.42
N GLN A 155 -7.27 27.42 23.12
CA GLN A 155 -6.99 26.09 22.58
C GLN A 155 -5.52 25.90 22.22
N GLY A 156 -5.01 24.71 22.56
CA GLY A 156 -3.71 24.22 22.10
C GLY A 156 -3.86 23.01 21.19
N VAL A 157 -2.93 22.82 20.29
CA VAL A 157 -2.83 21.65 19.44
C VAL A 157 -1.56 20.87 19.74
N GLY A 158 -1.70 19.61 19.96
CA GLY A 158 -0.61 18.66 20.13
C GLY A 158 -0.85 17.40 19.30
N TYR A 159 0.10 16.49 19.38
CA TYR A 159 0.03 15.22 18.65
C TYR A 159 0.36 14.07 19.59
N LEU A 160 -0.37 12.96 19.46
CA LEU A 160 -0.01 11.70 20.08
C LEU A 160 1.20 11.07 19.36
N GLU A 161 1.80 10.04 19.95
CA GLU A 161 2.95 9.33 19.37
C GLU A 161 2.67 8.76 17.97
N ASP A 162 1.44 8.41 17.69
CA ASP A 162 0.98 7.91 16.39
C ASP A 162 0.69 9.02 15.34
N GLY A 163 0.94 10.29 15.69
CA GLY A 163 0.69 11.45 14.84
C GLY A 163 -0.76 11.95 14.87
N THR A 164 -1.65 11.38 15.69
CA THR A 164 -3.03 11.86 15.82
C THR A 164 -3.04 13.26 16.42
N MET A 165 -3.67 14.21 15.73
CA MET A 165 -3.83 15.58 16.20
C MET A 165 -4.88 15.62 17.32
N VAL A 166 -4.53 16.27 18.42
CA VAL A 166 -5.40 16.50 19.57
C VAL A 166 -5.51 18.01 19.83
N VAL A 167 -6.74 18.46 19.98
CA VAL A 167 -7.04 19.84 20.41
C VAL A 167 -7.38 19.80 21.90
N VAL A 168 -6.71 20.63 22.66
CA VAL A 168 -6.89 20.77 24.13
C VAL A 168 -7.45 22.15 24.40
N ASP A 169 -8.50 22.23 25.21
CA ASP A 169 -9.10 23.48 25.69
C ASP A 169 -8.46 23.89 27.04
#